data_3f5bc86ba51d0421305029625976bf7e
#
_entry.id   3f5bc86ba51d0421305029625976bf7e
#
_cell.length_a   1.000
_cell.length_b   1.000
_cell.length_c   1.000
_cell.angle_alpha   90.00
_cell.angle_beta   90.00
_cell.angle_gamma   90.00
#
_symmetry.space_group_name_H-M   'P 1'
#
loop_
_entity.id
_entity.type
_entity.pdbx_description
1 polymer ?
#
loop_
_entity_poly.entity_id
_entity_poly.type
_entity_poly.pdbx_seq_one_letter_code
_entity_poly.pdbx_strand_id
1 'polypeptide(L)'
;MEDRRLRIDATAHRLPLTKGVWLFVAVAIALSPWNVAAQEKKLESFTISYASISGTRAPLWIAKDLGLFEKYGLDTNLVYISSGVTSVNALLGGSVDIIAASGSSAVGAAARGGPLVIVASLGHIAYKLIAHPSITSVQGLKGKVIGSSRIGAGTDYALLRLLPKLGLAPGKDVQVIPTGISESDRRMLMLFQGRIDATLGTEDNLLQLAARGMKFSVLADLYDAGVYTTGSDIATSRQLLKQRPGPLKAFIMAVTEGIAIGRANKELTMRVYRKYMKIEDPRLLESMHNNYLLGSIPARPFPKEEAIQNDIEDLSYSFAHLKGRKASEFLDLSLLKSLEEEGFFKKLYGK
;
A
#
# COMPACT_ATOMS: atom_id res chain seq x y z
N MET A 1 -65.69 26.01 55.25
CA MET A 1 -65.50 25.10 56.38
C MET A 1 -64.12 24.55 56.25
N GLU A 2 -63.22 24.83 56.95
CA GLU A 2 -62.79 25.35 58.20
C GLU A 2 -61.32 25.40 58.25
N ASP A 3 -60.88 26.57 58.48
CA ASP A 3 -59.55 27.09 58.78
C ASP A 3 -58.93 26.35 59.99
N ARG A 4 -57.66 25.97 59.92
CA ARG A 4 -56.74 25.86 61.07
C ARG A 4 -55.34 26.23 60.78
N ARG A 5 -55.04 27.51 61.00
CA ARG A 5 -53.70 28.01 61.19
C ARG A 5 -53.09 27.46 62.47
N LEU A 6 -51.92 26.85 62.38
CA LEU A 6 -51.05 26.60 63.51
C LEU A 6 -49.85 27.55 63.44
N ARG A 7 -49.81 28.49 64.32
CA ARG A 7 -48.62 29.31 64.67
C ARG A 7 -47.65 28.44 65.43
N ILE A 8 -46.39 28.45 65.02
CA ILE A 8 -45.29 27.94 65.80
C ILE A 8 -44.36 29.13 66.13
N ASP A 9 -44.21 29.37 67.42
CA ASP A 9 -43.37 30.43 67.99
C ASP A 9 -41.90 30.21 67.71
N ALA A 10 -41.24 31.32 67.38
CA ALA A 10 -39.80 31.42 67.26
C ALA A 10 -39.17 31.70 68.65
N THR A 11 -38.50 30.72 69.20
CA THR A 11 -37.54 30.95 70.29
C THR A 11 -36.13 30.64 69.81
N ALA A 12 -35.38 31.67 69.64
CA ALA A 12 -33.97 31.61 69.26
C ALA A 12 -33.10 31.12 70.44
N HIS A 13 -32.48 29.96 70.29
CA HIS A 13 -31.33 29.59 71.13
C HIS A 13 -30.05 29.75 70.30
N ARG A 14 -29.32 30.81 70.65
CA ARG A 14 -27.92 31.05 70.19
C ARG A 14 -27.01 30.03 70.90
N LEU A 15 -26.40 29.12 70.17
CA LEU A 15 -25.25 28.36 70.63
C LEU A 15 -23.97 29.01 70.18
N PRO A 16 -22.92 29.06 71.04
CA PRO A 16 -21.66 29.73 70.72
C PRO A 16 -20.84 28.88 69.74
N LEU A 17 -20.43 29.49 68.63
CA LEU A 17 -19.46 28.95 67.67
C LEU A 17 -18.08 28.86 68.31
N THR A 18 -17.63 27.65 68.65
CA THR A 18 -16.27 27.38 69.09
C THR A 18 -15.33 27.40 67.88
N LYS A 19 -14.17 28.01 68.08
CA LYS A 19 -13.08 28.31 67.07
C LYS A 19 -12.45 27.06 66.41
N GLY A 20 -13.05 25.86 66.56
CA GLY A 20 -12.44 24.60 66.07
C GLY A 20 -12.95 24.09 64.71
N VAL A 21 -14.01 24.68 64.09
CA VAL A 21 -14.67 24.12 62.90
C VAL A 21 -14.05 24.59 61.57
N TRP A 22 -13.17 25.62 61.62
CA TRP A 22 -12.60 26.18 60.38
C TRP A 22 -11.36 25.43 59.84
N LEU A 23 -10.78 24.51 60.61
CA LEU A 23 -9.59 23.78 60.20
C LEU A 23 -9.90 22.53 59.32
N PHE A 24 -11.14 22.01 59.37
CA PHE A 24 -11.54 20.81 58.61
C PHE A 24 -12.09 21.12 57.19
N VAL A 25 -12.47 22.36 56.88
CA VAL A 25 -13.00 22.72 55.56
C VAL A 25 -11.87 23.04 54.58
N ALA A 26 -10.69 23.44 55.06
CA ALA A 26 -9.58 23.79 54.21
C ALA A 26 -8.76 22.58 53.66
N VAL A 27 -8.89 21.39 54.29
CA VAL A 27 -8.16 20.19 53.86
C VAL A 27 -8.94 19.35 52.87
N ALA A 28 -10.27 19.50 52.76
CA ALA A 28 -11.11 18.77 51.84
C ALA A 28 -11.03 19.24 50.38
N ILE A 29 -10.48 20.44 50.11
CA ILE A 29 -10.36 21.00 48.74
C ILE A 29 -9.05 20.57 48.07
N ALA A 30 -8.06 20.07 48.85
CA ALA A 30 -6.75 19.69 48.31
C ALA A 30 -6.67 18.24 47.78
N LEU A 31 -7.75 17.45 47.88
CA LEU A 31 -7.80 16.06 47.43
C LEU A 31 -8.82 15.85 46.29
N SER A 32 -9.13 16.89 45.53
CA SER A 32 -9.80 16.66 44.26
C SER A 32 -8.83 15.91 43.33
N PRO A 33 -9.11 14.66 42.94
CA PRO A 33 -8.30 14.04 41.91
C PRO A 33 -8.42 14.96 40.69
N TRP A 34 -7.33 15.54 40.25
CA TRP A 34 -7.24 16.08 38.92
C TRP A 34 -7.54 14.90 37.98
N ASN A 35 -8.79 14.77 37.59
CA ASN A 35 -9.16 14.00 36.42
C ASN A 35 -8.46 14.70 35.24
N VAL A 36 -7.21 14.35 35.01
CA VAL A 36 -6.58 14.53 33.71
C VAL A 36 -7.37 13.57 32.83
N ALA A 37 -8.51 14.03 32.33
CA ALA A 37 -9.16 13.38 31.21
C ALA A 37 -8.10 13.32 30.14
N ALA A 38 -7.52 12.15 29.92
CA ALA A 38 -6.66 11.89 28.79
C ALA A 38 -7.52 12.27 27.57
N GLN A 39 -7.21 13.42 26.98
CA GLN A 39 -7.91 13.91 25.80
C GLN A 39 -7.66 12.84 24.75
N GLU A 40 -8.66 12.00 24.45
CA GLU A 40 -8.56 10.99 23.40
C GLU A 40 -8.11 11.72 22.15
N LYS A 41 -6.89 11.45 21.73
CA LYS A 41 -6.32 12.06 20.53
C LYS A 41 -7.21 11.62 19.36
N LYS A 42 -8.04 12.53 18.88
CA LYS A 42 -8.92 12.27 17.74
C LYS A 42 -8.09 11.77 16.58
N LEU A 43 -8.31 10.53 16.17
CA LEU A 43 -7.63 9.93 15.03
C LEU A 43 -8.03 10.67 13.75
N GLU A 44 -7.07 10.86 12.86
CA GLU A 44 -7.32 11.50 11.59
C GLU A 44 -7.69 10.44 10.53
N SER A 45 -8.85 10.59 9.92
CA SER A 45 -9.35 9.64 8.93
C SER A 45 -8.53 9.69 7.64
N PHE A 46 -8.18 8.49 7.13
CA PHE A 46 -7.38 8.31 5.93
C PHE A 46 -7.84 7.09 5.15
N THR A 47 -8.21 7.28 3.89
CA THR A 47 -8.59 6.17 3.00
C THR A 47 -7.44 5.83 2.06
N ILE A 48 -7.03 4.56 2.09
CA ILE A 48 -5.90 4.05 1.32
C ILE A 48 -6.41 2.97 0.38
N SER A 49 -6.21 3.13 -0.93
CA SER A 49 -6.47 2.04 -1.86
C SER A 49 -5.21 1.27 -2.20
N TYR A 50 -5.38 -0.03 -2.45
CA TYR A 50 -4.33 -0.88 -2.99
C TYR A 50 -4.85 -1.65 -4.22
N ALA A 51 -3.99 -1.74 -5.26
CA ALA A 51 -4.42 -2.13 -6.60
C ALA A 51 -4.29 -3.64 -6.91
N SER A 52 -3.72 -4.41 -5.99
CA SER A 52 -3.54 -5.86 -6.16
C SER A 52 -3.53 -6.58 -4.84
N ILE A 53 -3.96 -7.84 -4.83
CA ILE A 53 -3.74 -8.76 -3.71
C ILE A 53 -2.46 -9.52 -4.03
N SER A 54 -1.34 -9.07 -3.46
CA SER A 54 -0.01 -9.64 -3.66
C SER A 54 0.85 -9.47 -2.41
N GLY A 55 1.91 -10.25 -2.27
CA GLY A 55 2.81 -10.21 -1.11
C GLY A 55 3.43 -8.84 -0.84
N THR A 56 3.54 -7.97 -1.84
CA THR A 56 4.01 -6.59 -1.66
C THR A 56 3.09 -5.72 -0.79
N ARG A 57 1.85 -6.16 -0.54
CA ARG A 57 0.88 -5.44 0.32
C ARG A 57 1.01 -5.78 1.79
N ALA A 58 1.82 -6.77 2.15
CA ALA A 58 2.00 -7.20 3.54
C ALA A 58 2.26 -6.04 4.51
N PRO A 59 3.10 -5.03 4.22
CA PRO A 59 3.32 -3.92 5.14
C PRO A 59 2.04 -3.15 5.50
N LEU A 60 1.13 -2.94 4.54
CA LEU A 60 -0.15 -2.28 4.78
C LEU A 60 -1.06 -3.14 5.68
N TRP A 61 -1.13 -4.44 5.40
CA TRP A 61 -1.95 -5.38 6.15
C TRP A 61 -1.41 -5.60 7.56
N ILE A 62 -0.08 -5.71 7.72
CA ILE A 62 0.59 -5.79 9.02
C ILE A 62 0.31 -4.52 9.83
N ALA A 63 0.46 -3.34 9.22
CA ALA A 63 0.20 -2.08 9.89
C ALA A 63 -1.26 -1.98 10.37
N LYS A 64 -2.22 -2.45 9.56
CA LYS A 64 -3.63 -2.47 9.94
C LYS A 64 -3.92 -3.47 11.05
N ASP A 65 -3.44 -4.71 10.92
CA ASP A 65 -3.72 -5.77 11.88
C ASP A 65 -3.09 -5.55 13.27
N LEU A 66 -1.98 -4.81 13.32
CA LEU A 66 -1.29 -4.47 14.57
C LEU A 66 -1.67 -3.10 15.14
N GLY A 67 -2.63 -2.39 14.56
CA GLY A 67 -3.03 -1.07 15.02
C GLY A 67 -1.93 -0.01 14.88
N LEU A 68 -0.98 -0.18 13.92
CA LEU A 68 0.12 0.77 13.75
C LEU A 68 -0.37 2.11 13.19
N PHE A 69 -1.43 2.12 12.42
CA PHE A 69 -2.03 3.36 11.96
C PHE A 69 -2.59 4.16 13.13
N GLU A 70 -3.35 3.51 13.99
CA GLU A 70 -3.92 4.11 15.21
C GLU A 70 -2.82 4.58 16.16
N LYS A 71 -1.73 3.81 16.31
CA LYS A 71 -0.52 4.19 17.07
C LYS A 71 0.04 5.54 16.58
N TYR A 72 0.04 5.79 15.28
CA TYR A 72 0.51 7.03 14.68
C TYR A 72 -0.58 8.10 14.51
N GLY A 73 -1.78 7.88 15.05
CA GLY A 73 -2.85 8.87 15.08
C GLY A 73 -3.77 8.85 13.86
N LEU A 74 -3.81 7.75 13.11
CA LEU A 74 -4.66 7.60 11.93
C LEU A 74 -5.77 6.58 12.16
N ASP A 75 -6.98 6.93 11.78
CA ASP A 75 -8.08 5.99 11.54
C ASP A 75 -8.10 5.67 10.05
N THR A 76 -7.69 4.44 9.69
CA THR A 76 -7.48 4.08 8.29
C THR A 76 -8.52 3.11 7.76
N ASN A 77 -8.99 3.41 6.55
CA ASN A 77 -9.78 2.50 5.72
C ASN A 77 -8.92 1.98 4.56
N LEU A 78 -8.67 0.65 4.53
CA LEU A 78 -7.96 -0.01 3.44
C LEU A 78 -8.97 -0.55 2.42
N VAL A 79 -8.94 -0.03 1.19
CA VAL A 79 -9.88 -0.38 0.12
C VAL A 79 -9.15 -1.08 -1.01
N TYR A 80 -9.58 -2.28 -1.36
CA TYR A 80 -9.12 -2.95 -2.57
C TYR A 80 -9.83 -2.38 -3.80
N ILE A 81 -9.06 -1.81 -4.72
CA ILE A 81 -9.54 -1.33 -6.02
C ILE A 81 -8.72 -2.03 -7.10
N SER A 82 -9.31 -3.01 -7.75
CA SER A 82 -8.65 -3.80 -8.79
C SER A 82 -8.22 -2.92 -9.97
N SER A 83 -6.97 -2.55 -10.05
CA SER A 83 -6.28 -1.76 -11.06
C SER A 83 -5.72 -0.43 -10.56
N GLY A 84 -4.44 -0.18 -10.87
CA GLY A 84 -3.76 1.08 -10.57
C GLY A 84 -4.42 2.28 -11.25
N VAL A 85 -4.91 2.12 -12.48
CA VAL A 85 -5.62 3.21 -13.21
C VAL A 85 -6.91 3.59 -12.49
N THR A 86 -7.68 2.60 -12.03
CA THR A 86 -8.92 2.87 -11.28
C THR A 86 -8.63 3.51 -9.91
N SER A 87 -7.56 3.05 -9.22
CA SER A 87 -7.11 3.67 -7.96
C SER A 87 -6.69 5.12 -8.15
N VAL A 88 -5.97 5.43 -9.24
CA VAL A 88 -5.63 6.81 -9.62
C VAL A 88 -6.87 7.66 -9.83
N ASN A 89 -7.87 7.16 -10.54
CA ASN A 89 -9.12 7.90 -10.75
C ASN A 89 -9.85 8.16 -9.42
N ALA A 90 -9.85 7.20 -8.49
CA ALA A 90 -10.41 7.37 -7.16
C ALA A 90 -9.66 8.45 -6.34
N LEU A 91 -8.31 8.51 -6.46
CA LEU A 91 -7.50 9.55 -5.84
C LEU A 91 -7.79 10.93 -6.43
N LEU A 92 -7.84 11.05 -7.76
CA LEU A 92 -8.16 12.31 -8.44
C LEU A 92 -9.59 12.79 -8.12
N GLY A 93 -10.52 11.88 -7.93
CA GLY A 93 -11.89 12.15 -7.51
C GLY A 93 -12.07 12.40 -6.01
N GLY A 94 -10.99 12.32 -5.20
CA GLY A 94 -11.04 12.55 -3.75
C GLY A 94 -11.71 11.43 -2.94
N SER A 95 -11.96 10.26 -3.54
CA SER A 95 -12.54 9.11 -2.85
C SER A 95 -11.54 8.34 -2.00
N VAL A 96 -10.25 8.51 -2.27
CA VAL A 96 -9.14 7.98 -1.48
C VAL A 96 -8.04 9.05 -1.33
N ASP A 97 -7.28 8.97 -0.25
CA ASP A 97 -6.19 9.90 0.08
C ASP A 97 -4.84 9.42 -0.48
N ILE A 98 -4.65 8.11 -0.50
CA ILE A 98 -3.41 7.45 -0.91
C ILE A 98 -3.74 6.26 -1.80
N ILE A 99 -2.89 6.01 -2.78
CA ILE A 99 -2.90 4.78 -3.56
C ILE A 99 -1.60 4.00 -3.36
N ALA A 100 -1.72 2.67 -3.26
CA ALA A 100 -0.63 1.72 -3.37
C ALA A 100 -0.78 0.96 -4.69
N ALA A 101 -0.08 1.43 -5.73
CA ALA A 101 -0.21 0.93 -7.10
C ALA A 101 1.15 0.95 -7.82
N SER A 102 1.20 0.51 -9.07
CA SER A 102 2.39 0.68 -9.92
C SER A 102 2.68 2.16 -10.15
N GLY A 103 3.94 2.55 -10.06
CA GLY A 103 4.41 3.91 -10.34
C GLY A 103 4.05 4.37 -11.75
N SER A 104 4.06 3.46 -12.74
CA SER A 104 3.63 3.75 -14.12
C SER A 104 2.19 4.30 -14.19
N SER A 105 1.29 3.83 -13.31
CA SER A 105 -0.07 4.36 -13.24
C SER A 105 -0.11 5.80 -12.73
N ALA A 106 0.72 6.13 -11.73
CA ALA A 106 0.83 7.48 -11.19
C ALA A 106 1.53 8.44 -12.19
N VAL A 107 2.64 8.00 -12.79
CA VAL A 107 3.35 8.77 -13.84
C VAL A 107 2.46 9.01 -15.05
N GLY A 108 1.72 7.99 -15.51
CA GLY A 108 0.78 8.11 -16.63
C GLY A 108 -0.36 9.08 -16.34
N ALA A 109 -0.83 9.16 -15.11
CA ALA A 109 -1.83 10.15 -14.71
C ALA A 109 -1.23 11.56 -14.66
N ALA A 110 -0.02 11.71 -14.10
CA ALA A 110 0.70 12.96 -14.07
C ALA A 110 1.01 13.47 -15.50
N ALA A 111 1.33 12.55 -16.43
CA ALA A 111 1.49 12.88 -17.85
C ALA A 111 0.23 13.47 -18.50
N ARG A 112 -0.96 13.11 -18.00
CA ARG A 112 -2.22 13.68 -18.44
C ARG A 112 -2.65 14.91 -17.66
N GLY A 113 -1.73 15.53 -16.90
CA GLY A 113 -1.98 16.72 -16.10
C GLY A 113 -2.53 16.46 -14.70
N GLY A 114 -2.62 15.20 -14.26
CA GLY A 114 -3.03 14.86 -12.89
C GLY A 114 -1.98 15.34 -11.86
N PRO A 115 -2.38 16.00 -10.76
CA PRO A 115 -1.45 16.56 -9.77
C PRO A 115 -0.93 15.50 -8.80
N LEU A 116 -0.41 14.39 -9.31
CA LEU A 116 0.05 13.24 -8.52
C LEU A 116 1.55 13.28 -8.25
N VAL A 117 1.95 12.67 -7.15
CA VAL A 117 3.34 12.50 -6.75
C VAL A 117 3.53 11.18 -6.01
N ILE A 118 4.63 10.50 -6.26
CA ILE A 118 5.05 9.28 -5.54
C ILE A 118 5.87 9.72 -4.33
N VAL A 119 5.49 9.22 -3.14
CA VAL A 119 6.08 9.62 -1.86
C VAL A 119 6.83 8.49 -1.15
N ALA A 120 6.58 7.23 -1.53
CA ALA A 120 7.28 6.05 -0.99
C ALA A 120 7.13 4.87 -1.95
N SER A 121 7.82 3.75 -1.67
CA SER A 121 7.66 2.51 -2.42
C SER A 121 7.72 1.28 -1.50
N LEU A 122 6.82 0.33 -1.74
CA LEU A 122 6.84 -1.00 -1.12
C LEU A 122 7.54 -2.02 -2.01
N GLY A 123 8.39 -1.55 -2.93
CA GLY A 123 9.22 -2.37 -3.77
C GLY A 123 8.60 -2.73 -5.12
N HIS A 124 9.27 -3.64 -5.80
CA HIS A 124 8.89 -4.09 -7.15
C HIS A 124 8.15 -5.43 -7.10
N ILE A 125 7.41 -5.72 -8.15
CA ILE A 125 6.83 -7.05 -8.36
C ILE A 125 7.73 -7.78 -9.35
N ALA A 126 8.32 -8.91 -8.90
CA ALA A 126 9.07 -9.80 -9.77
C ALA A 126 8.09 -10.59 -10.66
N TYR A 127 7.95 -10.14 -11.90
CA TYR A 127 7.12 -10.83 -12.90
C TYR A 127 7.95 -11.82 -13.71
N LYS A 128 7.32 -12.94 -14.07
CA LYS A 128 7.81 -13.90 -15.05
C LYS A 128 6.85 -13.96 -16.23
N LEU A 129 7.38 -14.05 -17.44
CA LEU A 129 6.61 -14.34 -18.64
C LEU A 129 6.34 -15.83 -18.66
N ILE A 130 5.08 -16.19 -18.55
CA ILE A 130 4.61 -17.57 -18.56
C ILE A 130 3.76 -17.84 -19.79
N ALA A 131 3.82 -19.07 -20.28
CA ALA A 131 3.11 -19.51 -21.46
C ALA A 131 2.44 -20.87 -21.25
N HIS A 132 1.54 -21.20 -22.16
CA HIS A 132 0.97 -22.56 -22.26
C HIS A 132 2.10 -23.60 -22.34
N PRO A 133 1.96 -24.79 -21.74
CA PRO A 133 3.02 -25.80 -21.70
C PRO A 133 3.60 -26.20 -23.05
N SER A 134 2.82 -26.09 -24.12
CA SER A 134 3.28 -26.38 -25.48
C SER A 134 4.24 -25.33 -26.07
N ILE A 135 4.35 -24.16 -25.42
CA ILE A 135 5.23 -23.06 -25.84
C ILE A 135 6.43 -23.07 -24.90
N THR A 136 7.54 -23.62 -25.33
CA THR A 136 8.74 -23.86 -24.49
C THR A 136 9.88 -22.88 -24.74
N SER A 137 9.69 -21.92 -25.66
CA SER A 137 10.70 -20.91 -25.98
C SER A 137 10.06 -19.55 -26.31
N VAL A 138 10.84 -18.50 -26.19
CA VAL A 138 10.44 -17.13 -26.55
C VAL A 138 10.02 -17.06 -28.03
N GLN A 139 10.74 -17.74 -28.91
CA GLN A 139 10.44 -17.77 -30.35
C GLN A 139 9.11 -18.48 -30.66
N GLY A 140 8.69 -19.41 -29.80
CA GLY A 140 7.38 -20.08 -29.89
C GLY A 140 6.19 -19.13 -29.67
N LEU A 141 6.44 -17.91 -29.20
CA LEU A 141 5.42 -16.88 -29.04
C LEU A 141 5.04 -16.17 -30.34
N LYS A 142 5.81 -16.34 -31.44
CA LYS A 142 5.47 -15.68 -32.71
C LYS A 142 4.08 -16.13 -33.20
N GLY A 143 3.25 -15.14 -33.57
CA GLY A 143 1.87 -15.33 -33.96
C GLY A 143 0.89 -15.62 -32.81
N LYS A 144 1.36 -15.51 -31.56
CA LYS A 144 0.60 -15.83 -30.35
C LYS A 144 -0.01 -14.60 -29.69
N VAL A 145 -1.02 -14.84 -28.85
CA VAL A 145 -1.75 -13.83 -28.08
C VAL A 145 -1.24 -13.78 -26.65
N ILE A 146 -0.74 -12.63 -26.23
CA ILE A 146 -0.24 -12.39 -24.88
C ILE A 146 -1.23 -11.50 -24.12
N GLY A 147 -1.75 -11.99 -22.99
CA GLY A 147 -2.70 -11.23 -22.17
C GLY A 147 -2.00 -10.27 -21.23
N SER A 148 -2.27 -8.95 -21.35
CA SER A 148 -1.95 -7.95 -20.34
C SER A 148 -3.12 -7.73 -19.36
N SER A 149 -2.97 -6.85 -18.35
CA SER A 149 -4.09 -6.46 -17.49
C SER A 149 -4.99 -5.42 -18.19
N ARG A 150 -4.92 -4.18 -17.77
CA ARG A 150 -5.61 -3.04 -18.38
C ARG A 150 -4.58 -2.14 -19.07
N ILE A 151 -5.00 -1.50 -20.14
CA ILE A 151 -4.16 -0.52 -20.84
C ILE A 151 -3.65 0.53 -19.82
N GLY A 152 -2.34 0.78 -19.83
CA GLY A 152 -1.70 1.73 -18.93
C GLY A 152 -1.51 1.25 -17.49
N ALA A 153 -1.78 -0.02 -17.18
CA ALA A 153 -1.43 -0.62 -15.90
C ALA A 153 -0.02 -1.25 -15.94
N GLY A 154 0.55 -1.53 -14.77
CA GLY A 154 1.95 -1.99 -14.65
C GLY A 154 2.30 -3.22 -15.49
N THR A 155 1.40 -4.22 -15.58
CA THR A 155 1.65 -5.42 -16.41
C THR A 155 1.57 -5.15 -17.90
N ASP A 156 0.83 -4.12 -18.32
CA ASP A 156 0.75 -3.71 -19.70
C ASP A 156 2.08 -3.12 -20.17
N TYR A 157 2.57 -2.13 -19.42
CA TYR A 157 3.90 -1.55 -19.69
C TYR A 157 5.03 -2.57 -19.55
N ALA A 158 4.96 -3.44 -18.55
CA ALA A 158 5.97 -4.48 -18.34
C ALA A 158 6.10 -5.41 -19.57
N LEU A 159 4.99 -5.83 -20.18
CA LEU A 159 4.99 -6.63 -21.41
C LEU A 159 5.53 -5.84 -22.59
N LEU A 160 5.07 -4.61 -22.80
CA LEU A 160 5.50 -3.77 -23.93
C LEU A 160 7.00 -3.48 -23.87
N ARG A 161 7.60 -3.45 -22.68
CA ARG A 161 9.06 -3.30 -22.50
C ARG A 161 9.81 -4.62 -22.66
N LEU A 162 9.26 -5.72 -22.14
CA LEU A 162 9.91 -7.03 -22.15
C LEU A 162 10.03 -7.60 -23.57
N LEU A 163 8.95 -7.57 -24.33
CA LEU A 163 8.88 -8.23 -25.63
C LEU A 163 9.95 -7.78 -26.61
N PRO A 164 10.23 -6.46 -26.79
CA PRO A 164 11.33 -6.00 -27.63
C PRO A 164 12.70 -6.49 -27.18
N LYS A 165 12.95 -6.56 -25.86
CA LYS A 165 14.20 -7.10 -25.30
C LYS A 165 14.37 -8.58 -25.58
N LEU A 166 13.27 -9.31 -25.74
CA LEU A 166 13.27 -10.72 -26.14
C LEU A 166 13.27 -10.91 -27.68
N GLY A 167 13.39 -9.83 -28.45
CA GLY A 167 13.41 -9.88 -29.92
C GLY A 167 12.01 -10.08 -30.54
N LEU A 168 10.94 -9.76 -29.83
CA LEU A 168 9.55 -9.85 -30.31
C LEU A 168 8.95 -8.44 -30.42
N ALA A 169 8.41 -8.10 -31.60
CA ALA A 169 7.74 -6.83 -31.82
C ALA A 169 6.24 -6.94 -31.52
N PRO A 170 5.72 -6.22 -30.50
CA PRO A 170 4.27 -6.16 -30.24
C PRO A 170 3.49 -5.64 -31.47
N GLY A 171 2.39 -6.26 -31.80
CA GLY A 171 1.56 -5.93 -32.96
C GLY A 171 2.07 -6.48 -34.30
N LYS A 172 3.29 -7.01 -34.36
CA LYS A 172 3.88 -7.63 -35.55
C LYS A 172 4.17 -9.11 -35.33
N ASP A 173 5.01 -9.42 -34.32
CA ASP A 173 5.41 -10.80 -34.02
C ASP A 173 4.46 -11.46 -33.04
N VAL A 174 3.87 -10.69 -32.13
CA VAL A 174 2.93 -11.14 -31.10
C VAL A 174 1.80 -10.12 -30.95
N GLN A 175 0.60 -10.60 -30.59
CA GLN A 175 -0.53 -9.73 -30.26
C GLN A 175 -0.63 -9.58 -28.75
N VAL A 176 -0.49 -8.36 -28.22
CA VAL A 176 -0.75 -8.05 -26.81
C VAL A 176 -2.18 -7.54 -26.67
N ILE A 177 -2.99 -8.22 -25.86
CA ILE A 177 -4.39 -7.84 -25.64
C ILE A 177 -4.63 -7.47 -24.18
N PRO A 178 -5.35 -6.38 -23.89
CA PRO A 178 -5.79 -6.06 -22.55
C PRO A 178 -6.96 -6.97 -22.16
N THR A 179 -6.80 -7.77 -21.12
CA THR A 179 -7.85 -8.70 -20.65
C THR A 179 -8.90 -8.03 -19.75
N GLY A 180 -8.61 -6.83 -19.25
CA GLY A 180 -9.40 -6.17 -18.21
C GLY A 180 -9.18 -6.71 -16.79
N ILE A 181 -8.40 -7.79 -16.65
CA ILE A 181 -8.18 -8.51 -15.39
C ILE A 181 -6.83 -8.11 -14.80
N SER A 182 -6.82 -7.52 -13.61
CA SER A 182 -5.61 -7.09 -12.93
C SER A 182 -4.91 -8.23 -12.18
N GLU A 183 -5.69 -9.18 -11.68
CA GLU A 183 -5.21 -10.32 -10.91
C GLU A 183 -4.50 -11.33 -11.81
N SER A 184 -3.23 -11.62 -11.50
CA SER A 184 -2.39 -12.50 -12.32
C SER A 184 -2.93 -13.93 -12.36
N ASP A 185 -3.40 -14.46 -11.24
CA ASP A 185 -3.98 -15.81 -11.14
C ASP A 185 -5.18 -15.98 -12.06
N ARG A 186 -6.04 -14.98 -12.17
CA ARG A 186 -7.20 -15.01 -13.09
C ARG A 186 -6.78 -14.92 -14.55
N ARG A 187 -5.75 -14.13 -14.88
CA ARG A 187 -5.21 -14.13 -16.26
C ARG A 187 -4.57 -15.47 -16.60
N MET A 188 -3.90 -16.10 -15.64
CA MET A 188 -3.35 -17.45 -15.82
C MET A 188 -4.44 -18.50 -16.05
N LEU A 189 -5.64 -18.35 -15.47
CA LEU A 189 -6.78 -19.22 -15.83
C LEU A 189 -7.20 -19.04 -17.29
N MET A 190 -7.14 -17.83 -17.85
CA MET A 190 -7.37 -17.62 -19.28
C MET A 190 -6.34 -18.33 -20.16
N LEU A 191 -5.08 -18.42 -19.70
CA LEU A 191 -4.03 -19.19 -20.35
C LEU A 191 -4.42 -20.68 -20.43
N PHE A 192 -4.88 -21.27 -19.32
CA PHE A 192 -5.29 -22.68 -19.30
C PHE A 192 -6.59 -22.95 -20.07
N GLN A 193 -7.41 -21.93 -20.26
CA GLN A 193 -8.62 -22.00 -21.10
C GLN A 193 -8.32 -21.80 -22.60
N GLY A 194 -7.04 -21.59 -22.97
CA GLY A 194 -6.66 -21.33 -24.37
C GLY A 194 -7.14 -19.99 -24.93
N ARG A 195 -7.54 -19.05 -24.07
CA ARG A 195 -7.98 -17.70 -24.48
C ARG A 195 -6.83 -16.75 -24.76
N ILE A 196 -5.68 -17.01 -24.13
CA ILE A 196 -4.40 -16.35 -24.34
C ILE A 196 -3.32 -17.43 -24.34
N ASP A 197 -2.20 -17.17 -25.01
CA ASP A 197 -1.07 -18.13 -25.11
C ASP A 197 0.00 -17.86 -24.04
N ALA A 198 0.10 -16.60 -23.54
CA ALA A 198 1.06 -16.20 -22.53
C ALA A 198 0.53 -15.01 -21.69
N THR A 199 1.11 -14.81 -20.51
CA THR A 199 0.85 -13.64 -19.66
C THR A 199 2.00 -13.45 -18.66
N LEU A 200 1.96 -12.36 -17.86
CA LEU A 200 2.84 -12.19 -16.71
C LEU A 200 2.20 -12.78 -15.45
N GLY A 201 2.98 -13.54 -14.72
CA GLY A 201 2.66 -14.07 -13.40
C GLY A 201 3.74 -13.73 -12.37
N THR A 202 3.37 -13.74 -11.09
CA THR A 202 4.31 -13.59 -9.98
C THR A 202 4.72 -14.95 -9.44
N GLU A 203 5.84 -15.04 -8.73
CA GLU A 203 6.35 -16.30 -8.18
C GLU A 203 5.30 -17.04 -7.33
N ASP A 204 4.59 -16.31 -6.48
CA ASP A 204 3.52 -16.86 -5.64
C ASP A 204 2.36 -17.45 -6.46
N ASN A 205 1.99 -16.80 -7.56
CA ASN A 205 0.99 -17.35 -8.49
C ASN A 205 1.48 -18.63 -9.15
N LEU A 206 2.74 -18.66 -9.57
CA LEU A 206 3.34 -19.86 -10.20
C LEU A 206 3.36 -21.03 -9.24
N LEU A 207 3.78 -20.81 -7.99
CA LEU A 207 3.81 -21.84 -6.95
C LEU A 207 2.40 -22.37 -6.63
N GLN A 208 1.39 -21.46 -6.53
CA GLN A 208 0.02 -21.87 -6.31
C GLN A 208 -0.54 -22.75 -7.45
N LEU A 209 -0.23 -22.41 -8.69
CA LEU A 209 -0.67 -23.18 -9.85
C LEU A 209 0.04 -24.53 -9.96
N ALA A 210 1.34 -24.54 -9.71
CA ALA A 210 2.11 -25.78 -9.65
C ALA A 210 1.58 -26.72 -8.55
N ALA A 211 1.24 -26.19 -7.38
CA ALA A 211 0.64 -26.96 -6.28
C ALA A 211 -0.74 -27.55 -6.65
N ARG A 212 -1.46 -26.94 -7.58
CA ARG A 212 -2.74 -27.44 -8.14
C ARG A 212 -2.54 -28.40 -9.33
N GLY A 213 -1.28 -28.79 -9.62
CA GLY A 213 -0.93 -29.68 -10.72
C GLY A 213 -1.00 -29.04 -12.12
N MET A 214 -1.14 -27.71 -12.18
CA MET A 214 -1.20 -26.98 -13.45
C MET A 214 0.20 -26.83 -14.05
N LYS A 215 0.35 -27.21 -15.31
CA LYS A 215 1.62 -27.12 -16.05
C LYS A 215 1.67 -25.84 -16.85
N PHE A 216 2.83 -25.18 -16.88
CA PHE A 216 3.12 -23.98 -17.68
C PHE A 216 4.61 -23.93 -17.99
N SER A 217 4.99 -23.13 -18.97
CA SER A 217 6.39 -22.81 -19.28
C SER A 217 6.71 -21.43 -18.73
N VAL A 218 7.87 -21.28 -18.07
CA VAL A 218 8.45 -19.97 -17.73
C VAL A 218 9.44 -19.62 -18.83
N LEU A 219 9.18 -18.55 -19.58
CA LEU A 219 9.96 -18.18 -20.76
C LEU A 219 10.99 -17.10 -20.49
N ALA A 220 10.71 -16.20 -19.54
CA ALA A 220 11.63 -15.14 -19.13
C ALA A 220 11.31 -14.63 -17.72
N ASP A 221 12.33 -14.18 -17.00
CA ASP A 221 12.20 -13.33 -15.83
C ASP A 221 12.42 -11.87 -16.26
N LEU A 222 11.56 -10.96 -15.82
CA LEU A 222 11.64 -9.55 -16.18
C LEU A 222 12.89 -8.89 -15.63
N TYR A 223 13.26 -9.23 -14.40
CA TYR A 223 14.42 -8.66 -13.74
C TYR A 223 15.72 -9.08 -14.46
N ASP A 224 15.85 -10.37 -14.80
CA ASP A 224 16.97 -10.93 -15.55
C ASP A 224 17.05 -10.34 -16.96
N ALA A 225 15.90 -10.04 -17.56
CA ALA A 225 15.83 -9.35 -18.85
C ALA A 225 16.12 -7.84 -18.76
N GLY A 226 16.48 -7.33 -17.57
CA GLY A 226 16.74 -5.91 -17.35
C GLY A 226 15.47 -5.03 -17.47
N VAL A 227 14.31 -5.59 -17.16
CA VAL A 227 13.03 -4.84 -17.08
C VAL A 227 12.72 -4.58 -15.61
N TYR A 228 13.16 -3.41 -15.15
CA TYR A 228 12.85 -2.95 -13.80
C TYR A 228 11.52 -2.21 -13.82
N THR A 229 10.51 -2.80 -13.21
CA THR A 229 9.18 -2.22 -13.11
C THR A 229 8.98 -1.61 -11.73
N THR A 230 8.22 -0.53 -11.67
CA THR A 230 7.59 -0.12 -10.43
C THR A 230 6.52 -1.14 -10.06
N GLY A 231 6.38 -1.44 -8.78
CA GLY A 231 5.46 -2.50 -8.38
C GLY A 231 4.38 -2.06 -7.42
N SER A 232 4.79 -1.41 -6.36
CA SER A 232 3.96 -1.07 -5.22
C SER A 232 4.35 0.29 -4.66
N ASP A 233 4.20 1.31 -5.49
CA ASP A 233 4.53 2.66 -5.08
C ASP A 233 3.36 3.31 -4.36
N ILE A 234 3.69 4.15 -3.41
CA ILE A 234 2.73 4.95 -2.65
C ILE A 234 2.67 6.33 -3.30
N ALA A 235 1.51 6.66 -3.82
CA ALA A 235 1.28 7.97 -4.43
C ALA A 235 0.08 8.68 -3.82
N THR A 236 0.13 10.00 -3.87
CA THR A 236 -0.92 10.91 -3.40
C THR A 236 -1.01 12.13 -4.30
N SER A 237 -1.95 13.04 -4.03
CA SER A 237 -1.99 14.32 -4.72
C SER A 237 -0.98 15.30 -4.12
N ARG A 238 -0.39 16.16 -4.96
CA ARG A 238 0.47 17.26 -4.49
C ARG A 238 -0.27 18.21 -3.54
N GLN A 239 -1.58 18.36 -3.74
CA GLN A 239 -2.43 19.15 -2.85
C GLN A 239 -2.51 18.53 -1.46
N LEU A 240 -2.77 17.22 -1.35
CA LEU A 240 -2.86 16.54 -0.06
C LEU A 240 -1.51 16.56 0.66
N LEU A 241 -0.41 16.30 -0.05
CA LEU A 241 0.95 16.38 0.51
C LEU A 241 1.22 17.76 1.12
N LYS A 242 0.78 18.84 0.45
CA LYS A 242 0.94 20.21 0.97
C LYS A 242 0.02 20.52 2.15
N GLN A 243 -1.22 20.05 2.11
CA GLN A 243 -2.24 20.39 3.12
C GLN A 243 -2.16 19.50 4.37
N ARG A 244 -1.77 18.23 4.20
CA ARG A 244 -1.78 17.21 5.25
C ARG A 244 -0.45 16.43 5.33
N PRO A 245 0.73 17.09 5.44
CA PRO A 245 2.02 16.41 5.48
C PRO A 245 2.18 15.54 6.74
N GLY A 246 1.61 15.95 7.87
CA GLY A 246 1.66 15.21 9.13
C GLY A 246 1.02 13.82 9.03
N PRO A 247 -0.25 13.69 8.63
CA PRO A 247 -0.91 12.41 8.40
C PRO A 247 -0.22 11.54 7.35
N LEU A 248 0.28 12.11 6.27
CA LEU A 248 1.06 11.36 5.27
C LEU A 248 2.36 10.80 5.88
N LYS A 249 3.05 11.59 6.70
CA LYS A 249 4.25 11.13 7.42
C LYS A 249 3.89 10.01 8.40
N ALA A 250 2.81 10.15 9.16
CA ALA A 250 2.29 9.13 10.07
C ALA A 250 1.96 7.82 9.33
N PHE A 251 1.36 7.91 8.16
CA PHE A 251 1.12 6.75 7.27
C PHE A 251 2.44 6.06 6.87
N ILE A 252 3.43 6.81 6.41
CA ILE A 252 4.75 6.27 6.03
C ILE A 252 5.42 5.60 7.25
N MET A 253 5.33 6.21 8.44
CA MET A 253 5.85 5.62 9.68
C MET A 253 5.20 4.28 10.00
N ALA A 254 3.86 4.21 9.96
CA ALA A 254 3.10 2.99 10.24
C ALA A 254 3.47 1.85 9.28
N VAL A 255 3.54 2.15 7.99
CA VAL A 255 3.88 1.17 6.96
C VAL A 255 5.35 0.72 7.08
N THR A 256 6.26 1.64 7.39
CA THR A 256 7.69 1.30 7.59
C THR A 256 7.89 0.44 8.83
N GLU A 257 7.19 0.70 9.92
CA GLU A 257 7.21 -0.17 11.10
C GLU A 257 6.61 -1.54 10.76
N GLY A 258 5.55 -1.59 9.95
CA GLY A 258 4.99 -2.82 9.40
C GLY A 258 6.01 -3.63 8.59
N ILE A 259 6.86 -2.97 7.79
CA ILE A 259 7.99 -3.61 7.09
C ILE A 259 8.97 -4.20 8.11
N ALA A 260 9.40 -3.43 9.09
CA ALA A 260 10.39 -3.85 10.09
C ALA A 260 9.89 -5.07 10.88
N ILE A 261 8.66 -5.03 11.37
CA ILE A 261 8.02 -6.12 12.11
C ILE A 261 7.87 -7.36 11.21
N GLY A 262 7.39 -7.17 9.98
CA GLY A 262 7.20 -8.26 9.04
C GLY A 262 8.50 -8.96 8.66
N ARG A 263 9.58 -8.23 8.49
CA ARG A 263 10.93 -8.78 8.24
C ARG A 263 11.45 -9.58 9.43
N ALA A 264 11.19 -9.11 10.65
CA ALA A 264 11.67 -9.75 11.88
C ALA A 264 10.80 -10.94 12.33
N ASN A 265 9.53 -11.00 11.90
CA ASN A 265 8.57 -12.00 12.38
C ASN A 265 7.89 -12.74 11.22
N LYS A 266 8.53 -13.83 10.79
CA LYS A 266 8.05 -14.72 9.73
C LYS A 266 6.63 -15.25 10.02
N GLU A 267 6.41 -15.75 11.24
CA GLU A 267 5.13 -16.35 11.63
C GLU A 267 3.97 -15.35 11.56
N LEU A 268 4.20 -14.12 12.01
CA LEU A 268 3.24 -13.04 11.87
C LEU A 268 2.92 -12.78 10.39
N THR A 269 3.95 -12.65 9.57
CA THR A 269 3.78 -12.38 8.13
C THR A 269 3.03 -13.50 7.43
N MET A 270 3.33 -14.76 7.75
CA MET A 270 2.61 -15.91 7.21
C MET A 270 1.13 -15.90 7.61
N ARG A 271 0.79 -15.53 8.87
CA ARG A 271 -0.61 -15.35 9.29
C ARG A 271 -1.32 -14.24 8.51
N VAL A 272 -0.64 -13.13 8.26
CA VAL A 272 -1.17 -12.01 7.45
C VAL A 272 -1.43 -12.46 6.01
N TYR A 273 -0.49 -13.14 5.37
CA TYR A 273 -0.70 -13.70 4.03
C TYR A 273 -1.88 -14.69 4.00
N ARG A 274 -1.96 -15.60 4.97
CA ARG A 274 -3.09 -16.53 5.09
C ARG A 274 -4.43 -15.78 5.18
N LYS A 275 -4.50 -14.76 6.01
CA LYS A 275 -5.71 -13.95 6.22
C LYS A 275 -6.15 -13.23 4.95
N TYR A 276 -5.24 -12.52 4.28
CA TYR A 276 -5.58 -11.61 3.17
C TYR A 276 -5.54 -12.27 1.79
N MET A 277 -4.68 -13.26 1.61
CA MET A 277 -4.51 -13.93 0.31
C MET A 277 -5.18 -15.31 0.25
N LYS A 278 -5.69 -15.82 1.40
CA LYS A 278 -6.37 -17.13 1.48
C LYS A 278 -5.47 -18.29 1.02
N ILE A 279 -4.19 -18.22 1.36
CA ILE A 279 -3.19 -19.24 1.07
C ILE A 279 -2.95 -20.04 2.35
N GLU A 280 -3.04 -21.38 2.26
CA GLU A 280 -2.88 -22.25 3.43
C GLU A 280 -1.55 -23.03 3.41
N ASP A 281 -0.92 -23.26 2.24
CA ASP A 281 0.35 -24.03 2.14
C ASP A 281 1.48 -23.29 2.88
N PRO A 282 2.05 -23.86 3.96
CA PRO A 282 3.10 -23.22 4.76
C PRO A 282 4.38 -22.93 3.95
N ARG A 283 4.73 -23.81 2.99
CA ARG A 283 5.93 -23.65 2.15
C ARG A 283 5.78 -22.44 1.23
N LEU A 284 4.57 -22.24 0.67
CA LEU A 284 4.27 -21.09 -0.15
C LEU A 284 4.30 -19.81 0.68
N LEU A 285 3.70 -19.82 1.87
CA LEU A 285 3.70 -18.67 2.78
C LEU A 285 5.13 -18.28 3.20
N GLU A 286 6.00 -19.26 3.49
CA GLU A 286 7.41 -19.02 3.80
C GLU A 286 8.18 -18.47 2.58
N SER A 287 7.97 -19.05 1.39
CA SER A 287 8.54 -18.53 0.14
C SER A 287 8.14 -17.07 -0.10
N MET A 288 6.88 -16.74 0.14
CA MET A 288 6.39 -15.36 0.01
C MET A 288 7.04 -14.40 1.02
N HIS A 289 7.24 -14.83 2.28
CA HIS A 289 7.97 -14.02 3.24
C HIS A 289 9.39 -13.71 2.75
N ASN A 290 10.11 -14.73 2.26
CA ASN A 290 11.47 -14.58 1.75
C ASN A 290 11.52 -13.68 0.51
N ASN A 291 10.63 -13.91 -0.46
CA ASN A 291 10.63 -13.18 -1.73
C ASN A 291 10.17 -11.73 -1.59
N TYR A 292 9.18 -11.47 -0.73
CA TYR A 292 8.64 -10.12 -0.56
C TYR A 292 9.28 -9.35 0.58
N LEU A 293 9.11 -9.77 1.83
CA LEU A 293 9.59 -9.01 2.98
C LEU A 293 11.13 -8.95 3.06
N LEU A 294 11.81 -10.04 2.73
CA LEU A 294 13.27 -10.07 2.76
C LEU A 294 13.90 -9.70 1.41
N GLY A 295 13.20 -9.94 0.31
CA GLY A 295 13.65 -9.70 -1.07
C GLY A 295 13.23 -8.33 -1.63
N SER A 296 12.04 -8.27 -2.23
CA SER A 296 11.63 -7.14 -3.08
C SER A 296 11.17 -5.88 -2.34
N ILE A 297 10.70 -6.00 -1.07
CA ILE A 297 10.29 -4.85 -0.27
C ILE A 297 11.50 -4.24 0.42
N PRO A 298 11.87 -2.98 0.15
CA PRO A 298 13.01 -2.34 0.78
C PRO A 298 12.75 -2.09 2.26
N ALA A 299 13.77 -2.25 3.11
CA ALA A 299 13.67 -1.96 4.54
C ALA A 299 13.32 -0.49 4.80
N ARG A 300 13.86 0.41 3.99
CA ARG A 300 13.50 1.83 3.95
C ARG A 300 12.71 2.05 2.66
N PRO A 301 11.48 2.59 2.72
CA PRO A 301 10.57 2.58 1.57
C PRO A 301 10.88 3.69 0.54
N PHE A 302 12.16 3.89 0.21
CA PHE A 302 12.57 4.80 -0.85
C PHE A 302 12.26 4.19 -2.22
N PRO A 303 11.59 4.93 -3.13
CA PRO A 303 11.41 4.52 -4.51
C PRO A 303 12.75 4.37 -5.23
N LYS A 304 12.84 3.39 -6.12
CA LYS A 304 14.00 3.24 -7.01
C LYS A 304 13.81 4.19 -8.20
N GLU A 305 14.58 5.29 -8.23
CA GLU A 305 14.45 6.32 -9.27
C GLU A 305 14.59 5.76 -10.69
N GLU A 306 15.49 4.78 -10.89
CA GLU A 306 15.67 4.10 -12.17
C GLU A 306 14.38 3.41 -12.67
N ALA A 307 13.59 2.80 -11.76
CA ALA A 307 12.33 2.18 -12.16
C ALA A 307 11.28 3.23 -12.59
N ILE A 308 11.25 4.37 -11.89
CA ILE A 308 10.39 5.50 -12.29
C ILE A 308 10.85 6.11 -13.60
N GLN A 309 12.18 6.26 -13.79
CA GLN A 309 12.74 6.76 -15.05
C GLN A 309 12.38 5.86 -16.22
N ASN A 310 12.43 4.56 -15.99
CA ASN A 310 12.00 3.56 -16.96
C ASN A 310 10.51 3.71 -17.32
N ASP A 311 9.64 3.93 -16.35
CA ASP A 311 8.20 4.18 -16.63
C ASP A 311 8.00 5.47 -17.45
N ILE A 312 8.78 6.53 -17.19
CA ILE A 312 8.72 7.79 -17.95
C ILE A 312 9.11 7.56 -19.41
N GLU A 313 10.20 6.82 -19.64
CA GLU A 313 10.68 6.50 -20.98
C GLU A 313 9.63 5.70 -21.77
N ASP A 314 9.02 4.68 -21.17
CA ASP A 314 7.96 3.89 -21.82
C ASP A 314 6.73 4.72 -22.15
N LEU A 315 6.31 5.54 -21.20
CA LEU A 315 5.18 6.43 -21.38
C LEU A 315 5.46 7.51 -22.42
N SER A 316 6.74 7.87 -22.65
CA SER A 316 7.13 8.87 -23.64
C SER A 316 6.77 8.48 -25.09
N TYR A 317 6.61 7.19 -25.37
CA TYR A 317 6.10 6.71 -26.67
C TYR A 317 4.65 7.10 -26.91
N SER A 318 3.84 7.18 -25.83
CA SER A 318 2.43 7.57 -25.90
C SER A 318 2.21 9.07 -25.56
N PHE A 319 3.11 9.65 -24.78
CA PHE A 319 3.04 11.03 -24.29
C PHE A 319 4.36 11.74 -24.60
N ALA A 320 4.49 12.29 -25.82
CA ALA A 320 5.73 12.88 -26.33
C ALA A 320 6.36 13.95 -25.41
N HIS A 321 5.55 14.66 -24.60
CA HIS A 321 6.01 15.67 -23.65
C HIS A 321 6.73 15.08 -22.42
N LEU A 322 6.71 13.76 -22.23
CA LEU A 322 7.50 13.08 -21.21
C LEU A 322 8.95 12.83 -21.65
N LYS A 323 9.24 12.96 -22.93
CA LYS A 323 10.58 12.74 -23.46
C LYS A 323 11.59 13.69 -22.80
N GLY A 324 12.59 13.09 -22.16
CA GLY A 324 13.62 13.84 -21.42
C GLY A 324 13.22 14.30 -20.01
N ARG A 325 11.98 14.04 -19.54
CA ARG A 325 11.60 14.28 -18.15
C ARG A 325 12.35 13.36 -17.20
N LYS A 326 12.58 13.81 -15.98
CA LYS A 326 13.33 13.08 -14.96
C LYS A 326 12.44 12.50 -13.89
N ALA A 327 12.82 11.36 -13.33
CA ALA A 327 12.10 10.70 -12.23
C ALA A 327 11.83 11.65 -11.05
N SER A 328 12.79 12.54 -10.73
CA SER A 328 12.65 13.53 -9.64
C SER A 328 11.45 14.47 -9.79
N GLU A 329 10.91 14.65 -10.98
CA GLU A 329 9.72 15.48 -11.20
C GLU A 329 8.40 14.80 -10.75
N PHE A 330 8.43 13.47 -10.61
CA PHE A 330 7.31 12.62 -10.23
C PHE A 330 7.43 12.11 -8.79
N LEU A 331 8.55 12.42 -8.12
CA LEU A 331 8.85 12.01 -6.75
C LEU A 331 8.79 13.20 -5.80
N ASP A 332 8.33 12.96 -4.57
CA ASP A 332 8.57 13.84 -3.44
C ASP A 332 9.02 12.99 -2.25
N LEU A 333 10.30 13.04 -1.95
CA LEU A 333 10.94 12.25 -0.90
C LEU A 333 11.15 13.04 0.39
N SER A 334 10.57 14.22 0.52
CA SER A 334 10.76 15.13 1.66
C SER A 334 10.39 14.47 2.99
N LEU A 335 9.28 13.73 3.03
CA LEU A 335 8.83 13.03 4.25
C LEU A 335 9.77 11.88 4.63
N LEU A 336 10.26 11.11 3.65
CA LEU A 336 11.22 10.02 3.89
C LEU A 336 12.57 10.57 4.39
N LYS A 337 13.07 11.65 3.78
CA LYS A 337 14.30 12.33 4.21
C LYS A 337 14.15 12.88 5.64
N SER A 338 13.03 13.52 5.95
CA SER A 338 12.72 13.98 7.31
C SER A 338 12.74 12.83 8.32
N LEU A 339 12.15 11.67 8.00
CA LEU A 339 12.19 10.48 8.86
C LEU A 339 13.61 9.92 9.03
N GLU A 340 14.43 9.99 8.01
CA GLU A 340 15.83 9.57 8.08
C GLU A 340 16.64 10.50 9.00
N GLU A 341 16.52 11.83 8.82
CA GLU A 341 17.16 12.86 9.64
C GLU A 341 16.74 12.78 11.11
N GLU A 342 15.47 12.47 11.38
CA GLU A 342 14.94 12.24 12.73
C GLU A 342 15.39 10.91 13.36
N GLY A 343 16.14 10.10 12.63
CA GLY A 343 16.64 8.81 13.07
C GLY A 343 15.55 7.73 13.21
N PHE A 344 14.41 7.90 12.56
CA PHE A 344 13.31 6.94 12.63
C PHE A 344 13.72 5.55 12.16
N PHE A 345 14.39 5.45 11.01
CA PHE A 345 14.87 4.17 10.49
C PHE A 345 15.94 3.54 11.39
N LYS A 346 16.82 4.37 11.97
CA LYS A 346 17.82 3.89 12.93
C LYS A 346 17.16 3.27 14.17
N LYS A 347 16.09 3.87 14.69
CA LYS A 347 15.32 3.31 15.83
C LYS A 347 14.68 1.98 15.48
N LEU A 348 14.19 1.80 14.24
CA LEU A 348 13.53 0.57 13.82
C LEU A 348 14.50 -0.58 13.56
N TYR A 349 15.67 -0.31 13.01
CA TYR A 349 16.61 -1.32 12.54
C TYR A 349 17.90 -1.42 13.37
N GLY A 350 18.09 -0.55 14.35
CA GLY A 350 19.26 -0.59 15.25
C GLY A 350 20.59 -0.21 14.58
N LYS A 351 20.56 0.46 13.42
CA LYS A 351 21.74 0.82 12.63
C LYS A 351 21.70 2.26 12.19
#